data_a3498db373251d497ea513c16920610f
#
_entry.id   a3498db373251d497ea513c16920610f
#
_cell.length_a   1.000
_cell.length_b   1.000
_cell.length_c   1.000
_cell.angle_alpha   90.00
_cell.angle_beta   90.00
_cell.angle_gamma   90.00
#
_symmetry.space_group_name_H-M   'P 1'
#
loop_
_entity.id
_entity.type
_entity.pdbx_description
1 polymer ?
#
loop_
_entity_poly.entity_id
_entity_poly.type
_entity_poly.pdbx_seq_one_letter_code
_entity_poly.pdbx_strand_id
1 'polypeptide(L)'
;MKPKIALVGVGRFGKNHLRVLKELEKDGLCTLHGVVDKSNEILENVKKNYDVATTSNLDEFLKSDIDAVDVVTPANTHFELCKKCLTNGKHVFVEKPIATNYAEARKLVQFATEKDRILMVGLIYRYNPAVKKIKELIDLKKLGKIYYTFGHYMGFKEPRTDVGALLNFTVHHIDIYDYLLEEMPKEAICSVGYFLGRENFEDLAVLVLRYRSGSVGIVEGGWLPPGNYRDLTIVGSKKSVTSDLSKQTVILHDIYFERNDDTFKAIDKGSSTLAVKFEGPLKLELKDFVECIKTGRKPVANGEVAARTVMIAEKALESARLKRSVKIHESK
;
A
#
# COMPACT_ATOMS: atom_id res chain seq x y z
N MET A 1 -12.15 16.03 -19.99
CA MET A 1 -13.43 15.40 -19.57
C MET A 1 -13.30 14.97 -18.14
N LYS A 2 -14.36 14.98 -17.32
CA LYS A 2 -14.33 14.48 -15.92
C LYS A 2 -14.58 12.97 -15.95
N PRO A 3 -13.66 12.14 -15.45
CA PRO A 3 -13.89 10.69 -15.44
C PRO A 3 -15.10 10.32 -14.58
N LYS A 4 -15.93 9.39 -15.08
CA LYS A 4 -17.07 8.80 -14.38
C LYS A 4 -16.62 7.53 -13.70
N ILE A 5 -16.70 7.48 -12.37
CA ILE A 5 -16.18 6.40 -11.54
C ILE A 5 -17.33 5.67 -10.85
N ALA A 6 -17.36 4.35 -10.91
CA ALA A 6 -18.22 3.52 -10.08
C ALA A 6 -17.41 2.97 -8.88
N LEU A 7 -17.98 3.01 -7.68
CA LEU A 7 -17.39 2.42 -6.47
C LEU A 7 -17.99 1.05 -6.20
N VAL A 8 -17.15 0.04 -6.00
CA VAL A 8 -17.56 -1.34 -5.68
C VAL A 8 -17.08 -1.72 -4.28
N GLY A 9 -18.05 -1.95 -3.40
CA GLY A 9 -17.83 -2.26 -1.99
C GLY A 9 -17.84 -1.00 -1.10
N VAL A 10 -18.83 -0.89 -0.21
CA VAL A 10 -18.98 0.19 0.75
C VAL A 10 -18.96 -0.34 2.18
N GLY A 11 -18.11 -1.34 2.41
CA GLY A 11 -17.78 -1.85 3.72
C GLY A 11 -17.01 -0.83 4.56
N ARG A 12 -16.34 -1.31 5.61
CA ARG A 12 -15.63 -0.46 6.58
C ARG A 12 -14.69 0.57 5.92
N PHE A 13 -13.89 0.17 4.94
CA PHE A 13 -12.95 1.06 4.26
C PHE A 13 -13.58 1.78 3.06
N GLY A 14 -14.50 1.12 2.34
CA GLY A 14 -15.22 1.69 1.21
C GLY A 14 -16.02 2.96 1.54
N LYS A 15 -16.49 3.11 2.79
CA LYS A 15 -17.09 4.36 3.26
C LYS A 15 -16.13 5.56 3.18
N ASN A 16 -14.82 5.33 3.38
CA ASN A 16 -13.82 6.38 3.22
C ASN A 16 -13.63 6.75 1.73
N HIS A 17 -13.61 5.75 0.83
CA HIS A 17 -13.56 5.98 -0.61
C HIS A 17 -14.79 6.75 -1.09
N LEU A 18 -16.00 6.34 -0.68
CA LEU A 18 -17.23 7.04 -1.01
C LEU A 18 -17.16 8.53 -0.60
N ARG A 19 -16.76 8.82 0.64
CA ARG A 19 -16.60 10.19 1.12
C ARG A 19 -15.59 10.97 0.28
N VAL A 20 -14.42 10.40 0.00
CA VAL A 20 -13.37 11.07 -0.77
C VAL A 20 -13.77 11.26 -2.23
N LEU A 21 -14.42 10.28 -2.87
CA LEU A 21 -14.94 10.44 -4.24
C LEU A 21 -15.99 11.55 -4.32
N LYS A 22 -16.86 11.69 -3.32
CA LYS A 22 -17.82 12.82 -3.24
C LYS A 22 -17.10 14.17 -3.02
N GLU A 23 -16.00 14.20 -2.26
CA GLU A 23 -15.16 15.40 -2.14
C GLU A 23 -14.53 15.77 -3.50
N LEU A 24 -13.95 14.79 -4.21
CA LEU A 24 -13.35 15.02 -5.54
C LEU A 24 -14.40 15.42 -6.59
N GLU A 25 -15.60 14.90 -6.50
CA GLU A 25 -16.73 15.30 -7.34
C GLU A 25 -17.11 16.78 -7.08
N LYS A 26 -17.22 17.17 -5.80
CA LYS A 26 -17.44 18.58 -5.41
C LYS A 26 -16.32 19.49 -5.89
N ASP A 27 -15.07 19.02 -5.83
CA ASP A 27 -13.90 19.72 -6.36
C ASP A 27 -13.89 19.76 -7.91
N GLY A 28 -14.87 19.14 -8.58
CA GLY A 28 -15.03 19.12 -10.03
C GLY A 28 -14.02 18.24 -10.77
N LEU A 29 -13.36 17.30 -10.09
CA LEU A 29 -12.29 16.45 -10.63
C LEU A 29 -12.79 15.19 -11.31
N CYS A 30 -13.85 14.56 -10.79
CA CYS A 30 -14.50 13.38 -11.35
C CYS A 30 -16.01 13.45 -11.14
N THR A 31 -16.73 12.42 -11.57
CA THR A 31 -18.16 12.18 -11.26
C THR A 31 -18.27 10.81 -10.60
N LEU A 32 -18.86 10.72 -9.42
CA LEU A 32 -19.25 9.45 -8.83
C LEU A 32 -20.55 8.96 -9.50
N HIS A 33 -20.40 8.08 -10.49
CA HIS A 33 -21.51 7.58 -11.29
C HIS A 33 -22.47 6.70 -10.49
N GLY A 34 -21.91 5.84 -9.62
CA GLY A 34 -22.74 4.93 -8.83
C GLY A 34 -21.92 4.09 -7.85
N VAL A 35 -22.67 3.38 -7.03
CA VAL A 35 -22.15 2.50 -5.97
C VAL A 35 -22.71 1.09 -6.14
N VAL A 36 -21.82 0.10 -6.04
CA VAL A 36 -22.17 -1.33 -6.06
C VAL A 36 -21.84 -1.96 -4.71
N ASP A 37 -22.80 -2.63 -4.10
CA ASP A 37 -22.59 -3.46 -2.91
C ASP A 37 -23.55 -4.66 -2.91
N LYS A 38 -23.15 -5.79 -2.33
CA LYS A 38 -24.01 -6.97 -2.20
C LYS A 38 -25.09 -6.81 -1.13
N SER A 39 -24.88 -5.92 -0.16
CA SER A 39 -25.79 -5.67 0.95
C SER A 39 -26.82 -4.60 0.57
N ASN A 40 -28.08 -4.98 0.52
CA ASN A 40 -29.20 -4.05 0.31
C ASN A 40 -29.26 -2.99 1.43
N GLU A 41 -28.96 -3.35 2.66
CA GLU A 41 -28.91 -2.41 3.80
C GLU A 41 -27.89 -1.29 3.56
N ILE A 42 -26.68 -1.67 3.08
CA ILE A 42 -25.65 -0.68 2.73
C ILE A 42 -26.12 0.21 1.59
N LEU A 43 -26.72 -0.37 0.54
CA LEU A 43 -27.22 0.40 -0.61
C LEU A 43 -28.32 1.38 -0.22
N GLU A 44 -29.27 0.98 0.62
CA GLU A 44 -30.32 1.88 1.13
C GLU A 44 -29.73 3.01 2.00
N ASN A 45 -28.71 2.69 2.83
CA ASN A 45 -28.01 3.73 3.61
C ASN A 45 -27.30 4.73 2.69
N VAL A 46 -26.66 4.25 1.62
CA VAL A 46 -25.99 5.11 0.63
C VAL A 46 -27.03 6.00 -0.06
N LYS A 47 -28.14 5.47 -0.56
CA LYS A 47 -29.22 6.26 -1.19
C LYS A 47 -29.76 7.35 -0.27
N LYS A 48 -29.94 7.02 1.01
CA LYS A 48 -30.47 7.98 2.01
C LYS A 48 -29.55 9.18 2.25
N ASN A 49 -28.21 8.95 2.18
CA ASN A 49 -27.23 9.95 2.60
C ASN A 49 -26.49 10.62 1.43
N TYR A 50 -26.56 10.03 0.24
CA TYR A 50 -25.85 10.51 -0.95
C TYR A 50 -26.79 10.44 -2.18
N ASP A 51 -26.79 11.50 -2.95
CA ASP A 51 -27.45 11.52 -4.27
C ASP A 51 -26.52 10.80 -5.27
N VAL A 52 -26.70 9.47 -5.37
CA VAL A 52 -25.91 8.59 -6.25
C VAL A 52 -26.69 7.32 -6.59
N ALA A 53 -26.55 6.84 -7.82
CA ALA A 53 -27.13 5.57 -8.24
C ALA A 53 -26.52 4.40 -7.46
N THR A 54 -27.35 3.39 -7.13
CA THR A 54 -26.89 2.20 -6.41
C THR A 54 -27.43 0.95 -7.04
N THR A 55 -26.63 -0.11 -7.11
CA THR A 55 -27.04 -1.44 -7.59
C THR A 55 -26.26 -2.54 -6.87
N SER A 56 -26.81 -3.74 -6.84
CA SER A 56 -26.08 -4.94 -6.42
C SER A 56 -25.35 -5.65 -7.57
N ASN A 57 -25.56 -5.21 -8.81
CA ASN A 57 -25.04 -5.83 -10.01
C ASN A 57 -24.04 -4.90 -10.75
N LEU A 58 -22.75 -5.20 -10.66
CA LEU A 58 -21.71 -4.45 -11.35
C LEU A 58 -21.89 -4.37 -12.88
N ASP A 59 -22.53 -5.39 -13.51
CA ASP A 59 -22.73 -5.41 -14.96
C ASP A 59 -23.58 -4.25 -15.48
N GLU A 60 -24.47 -3.72 -14.66
CA GLU A 60 -25.27 -2.55 -15.03
C GLU A 60 -24.38 -1.34 -15.29
N PHE A 61 -23.38 -1.11 -14.42
CA PHE A 61 -22.46 0.01 -14.61
C PHE A 61 -21.39 -0.27 -15.66
N LEU A 62 -20.93 -1.53 -15.82
CA LEU A 62 -19.97 -1.87 -16.86
C LEU A 62 -20.52 -1.64 -18.28
N LYS A 63 -21.85 -1.78 -18.46
CA LYS A 63 -22.55 -1.50 -19.72
C LYS A 63 -22.83 -0.01 -19.94
N SER A 64 -22.68 0.81 -18.90
CA SER A 64 -22.87 2.27 -19.00
C SER A 64 -21.58 2.97 -19.43
N ASP A 65 -21.65 4.29 -19.57
CA ASP A 65 -20.56 5.15 -20.01
C ASP A 65 -19.54 5.54 -18.90
N ILE A 66 -19.37 4.66 -17.89
CA ILE A 66 -18.32 4.86 -16.88
C ILE A 66 -16.93 4.71 -17.51
N ASP A 67 -15.95 5.45 -16.98
CA ASP A 67 -14.55 5.37 -17.39
C ASP A 67 -13.75 4.42 -16.51
N ALA A 68 -14.10 4.34 -15.22
CA ALA A 68 -13.31 3.63 -14.22
C ALA A 68 -14.15 2.99 -13.12
N VAL A 69 -13.53 2.02 -12.44
CA VAL A 69 -14.08 1.33 -11.27
C VAL A 69 -13.07 1.40 -10.13
N ASP A 70 -13.57 1.81 -8.95
CA ASP A 70 -12.85 1.77 -7.67
C ASP A 70 -13.30 0.54 -6.88
N VAL A 71 -12.42 -0.46 -6.71
CA VAL A 71 -12.71 -1.76 -6.12
C VAL A 71 -12.22 -1.81 -4.67
N VAL A 72 -13.14 -1.79 -3.70
CA VAL A 72 -12.87 -1.76 -2.25
C VAL A 72 -13.60 -2.89 -1.54
N THR A 73 -13.36 -4.10 -1.99
CA THR A 73 -14.00 -5.34 -1.53
C THR A 73 -13.01 -6.21 -0.74
N PRO A 74 -13.37 -7.38 -0.21
CA PRO A 74 -12.42 -8.34 0.35
C PRO A 74 -11.37 -8.79 -0.69
N ALA A 75 -10.12 -8.99 -0.24
CA ALA A 75 -8.96 -9.25 -1.12
C ALA A 75 -9.14 -10.47 -2.04
N ASN A 76 -9.83 -11.51 -1.56
CA ASN A 76 -10.12 -12.72 -2.33
C ASN A 76 -11.08 -12.50 -3.51
N THR A 77 -11.70 -11.34 -3.61
CA THR A 77 -12.59 -10.97 -4.73
C THR A 77 -11.92 -10.05 -5.75
N HIS A 78 -10.74 -9.49 -5.43
CA HIS A 78 -10.08 -8.48 -6.25
C HIS A 78 -9.76 -8.98 -7.65
N PHE A 79 -9.21 -10.20 -7.77
CA PHE A 79 -8.80 -10.75 -9.07
C PHE A 79 -9.97 -10.79 -10.06
N GLU A 80 -11.08 -11.43 -9.70
CA GLU A 80 -12.21 -11.60 -10.61
C GLU A 80 -12.91 -10.27 -10.94
N LEU A 81 -13.07 -9.38 -9.94
CA LEU A 81 -13.67 -8.06 -10.16
C LEU A 81 -12.80 -7.18 -11.05
N CYS A 82 -11.49 -7.09 -10.77
CA CYS A 82 -10.57 -6.29 -11.58
C CYS A 82 -10.44 -6.82 -13.00
N LYS A 83 -10.31 -8.15 -13.17
CA LYS A 83 -10.30 -8.81 -14.48
C LYS A 83 -11.56 -8.43 -15.27
N LYS A 84 -12.74 -8.55 -14.64
CA LYS A 84 -14.02 -8.20 -15.25
C LYS A 84 -14.05 -6.73 -15.69
N CYS A 85 -13.60 -5.80 -14.85
CA CYS A 85 -13.55 -4.37 -15.20
C CYS A 85 -12.57 -4.09 -16.34
N LEU A 86 -11.34 -4.61 -16.28
CA LEU A 86 -10.30 -4.42 -17.29
C LEU A 86 -10.71 -5.00 -18.65
N THR A 87 -11.30 -6.21 -18.67
CA THR A 87 -11.77 -6.85 -19.92
C THR A 87 -12.94 -6.08 -20.55
N ASN A 88 -13.72 -5.34 -19.75
CA ASN A 88 -14.75 -4.41 -20.24
C ASN A 88 -14.19 -3.01 -20.57
N GLY A 89 -12.87 -2.86 -20.66
CA GLY A 89 -12.22 -1.63 -21.08
C GLY A 89 -12.29 -0.49 -20.05
N LYS A 90 -12.49 -0.79 -18.76
CA LYS A 90 -12.54 0.21 -17.70
C LYS A 90 -11.18 0.34 -17.02
N HIS A 91 -10.78 1.58 -16.64
CA HIS A 91 -9.67 1.80 -15.73
C HIS A 91 -10.02 1.27 -14.34
N VAL A 92 -9.04 0.79 -13.59
CA VAL A 92 -9.27 0.17 -12.28
C VAL A 92 -8.37 0.79 -11.22
N PHE A 93 -8.98 1.25 -10.14
CA PHE A 93 -8.36 1.36 -8.84
C PHE A 93 -8.79 0.13 -8.01
N VAL A 94 -7.87 -0.48 -7.29
CA VAL A 94 -8.18 -1.59 -6.38
C VAL A 94 -7.43 -1.46 -5.08
N GLU A 95 -8.10 -1.72 -3.96
CA GLU A 95 -7.46 -1.75 -2.66
C GLU A 95 -6.40 -2.86 -2.57
N LYS A 96 -5.43 -2.63 -1.68
CA LYS A 96 -4.38 -3.61 -1.42
C LYS A 96 -4.92 -4.82 -0.60
N PRO A 97 -4.33 -6.01 -0.81
CA PRO A 97 -3.40 -6.38 -1.88
C PRO A 97 -4.12 -6.45 -3.23
N ILE A 98 -3.41 -6.21 -4.33
CA ILE A 98 -3.97 -6.27 -5.70
C ILE A 98 -4.67 -7.62 -5.98
N ALA A 99 -4.11 -8.70 -5.44
CA ALA A 99 -4.64 -10.07 -5.43
C ALA A 99 -4.03 -10.83 -4.25
N THR A 100 -4.55 -12.02 -3.95
CA THR A 100 -4.06 -12.84 -2.83
C THR A 100 -2.81 -13.65 -3.15
N ASN A 101 -2.41 -13.71 -4.44
CA ASN A 101 -1.20 -14.39 -4.91
C ASN A 101 -0.57 -13.67 -6.12
N TYR A 102 0.73 -13.92 -6.32
CA TYR A 102 1.52 -13.27 -7.37
C TYR A 102 1.06 -13.60 -8.78
N ALA A 103 0.65 -14.85 -9.03
CA ALA A 103 0.20 -15.28 -10.36
C ALA A 103 -1.04 -14.49 -10.82
N GLU A 104 -2.01 -14.29 -9.93
CA GLU A 104 -3.19 -13.46 -10.19
C GLU A 104 -2.81 -11.99 -10.37
N ALA A 105 -1.92 -11.45 -9.49
CA ALA A 105 -1.43 -10.09 -9.61
C ALA A 105 -0.79 -9.83 -10.98
N ARG A 106 0.06 -10.72 -11.46
CA ARG A 106 0.68 -10.64 -12.80
C ARG A 106 -0.34 -10.69 -13.93
N LYS A 107 -1.35 -11.55 -13.83
CA LYS A 107 -2.43 -11.60 -14.83
C LYS A 107 -3.21 -10.29 -14.89
N LEU A 108 -3.50 -9.65 -13.76
CA LEU A 108 -4.16 -8.33 -13.76
C LEU A 108 -3.32 -7.27 -14.45
N VAL A 109 -2.01 -7.26 -14.20
CA VAL A 109 -1.08 -6.35 -14.89
C VAL A 109 -1.10 -6.61 -16.39
N GLN A 110 -1.07 -7.87 -16.81
CA GLN A 110 -1.17 -8.25 -18.22
C GLN A 110 -2.47 -7.77 -18.85
N PHE A 111 -3.63 -8.01 -18.23
CA PHE A 111 -4.93 -7.52 -18.73
C PHE A 111 -4.95 -6.00 -18.84
N ALA A 112 -4.42 -5.27 -17.87
CA ALA A 112 -4.35 -3.82 -17.92
C ALA A 112 -3.50 -3.33 -19.09
N THR A 113 -2.36 -3.96 -19.34
CA THR A 113 -1.46 -3.66 -20.46
C THR A 113 -2.12 -3.96 -21.80
N GLU A 114 -2.69 -5.16 -21.96
CA GLU A 114 -3.36 -5.59 -23.21
C GLU A 114 -4.55 -4.72 -23.58
N LYS A 115 -5.25 -4.18 -22.58
CA LYS A 115 -6.41 -3.30 -22.78
C LYS A 115 -6.06 -1.81 -22.81
N ASP A 116 -4.80 -1.47 -22.61
CA ASP A 116 -4.34 -0.07 -22.46
C ASP A 116 -5.19 0.67 -21.40
N ARG A 117 -5.26 0.09 -20.18
CA ARG A 117 -6.03 0.65 -19.07
C ARG A 117 -5.15 0.87 -17.85
N ILE A 118 -5.44 1.94 -17.13
CA ILE A 118 -4.80 2.21 -15.85
C ILE A 118 -5.24 1.15 -14.85
N LEU A 119 -4.27 0.49 -14.24
CA LEU A 119 -4.44 -0.35 -13.05
C LEU A 119 -3.62 0.27 -11.92
N MET A 120 -4.31 0.91 -10.99
CA MET A 120 -3.72 1.52 -9.80
C MET A 120 -4.15 0.76 -8.55
N VAL A 121 -3.28 0.67 -7.56
CA VAL A 121 -3.51 -0.11 -6.34
C VAL A 121 -3.38 0.79 -5.12
N GLY A 122 -4.21 0.56 -4.10
CA GLY A 122 -4.29 1.32 -2.86
C GLY A 122 -3.03 1.21 -1.99
N LEU A 123 -1.87 1.59 -2.54
CA LEU A 123 -0.59 1.67 -1.83
C LEU A 123 -0.45 3.05 -1.17
N ILE A 124 -1.35 3.31 -0.25
CA ILE A 124 -1.64 4.62 0.33
C ILE A 124 -0.42 5.35 0.89
N TYR A 125 0.61 4.62 1.36
CA TYR A 125 1.80 5.25 1.95
C TYR A 125 2.71 5.92 0.93
N ARG A 126 2.63 5.58 -0.36
CA ARG A 126 3.28 6.34 -1.44
C ARG A 126 2.75 7.77 -1.57
N TYR A 127 1.55 8.01 -1.01
CA TYR A 127 0.89 9.33 -0.98
C TYR A 127 0.98 10.00 0.39
N ASN A 128 1.55 9.33 1.40
CA ASN A 128 1.73 9.90 2.73
C ASN A 128 2.80 11.01 2.70
N PRO A 129 2.47 12.25 3.14
CA PRO A 129 3.42 13.36 3.11
C PRO A 129 4.71 13.11 3.88
N ALA A 130 4.67 12.37 5.00
CA ALA A 130 5.88 12.02 5.74
C ALA A 130 6.78 11.07 4.94
N VAL A 131 6.21 10.06 4.28
CA VAL A 131 6.97 9.14 3.42
C VAL A 131 7.57 9.88 2.23
N LYS A 132 6.83 10.81 1.59
CA LYS A 132 7.35 11.66 0.52
C LYS A 132 8.51 12.54 1.01
N LYS A 133 8.39 13.11 2.21
CA LYS A 133 9.48 13.91 2.81
C LYS A 133 10.73 13.08 3.07
N ILE A 134 10.58 11.84 3.52
CA ILE A 134 11.68 10.91 3.72
C ILE A 134 12.33 10.54 2.37
N LYS A 135 11.54 10.27 1.32
CA LYS A 135 12.04 10.01 -0.03
C LYS A 135 12.88 11.19 -0.54
N GLU A 136 12.40 12.43 -0.37
CA GLU A 136 13.16 13.64 -0.71
C GLU A 136 14.53 13.69 -0.01
N LEU A 137 14.60 13.35 1.28
CA LEU A 137 15.87 13.31 2.02
C LEU A 137 16.85 12.25 1.48
N ILE A 138 16.32 11.08 1.08
CA ILE A 138 17.11 10.01 0.49
C ILE A 138 17.63 10.43 -0.88
N ASP A 139 16.79 10.97 -1.75
CA ASP A 139 17.12 11.41 -3.12
C ASP A 139 18.19 12.53 -3.09
N LEU A 140 18.07 13.44 -2.13
CA LEU A 140 19.07 14.48 -1.87
C LEU A 140 20.33 13.95 -1.15
N LYS A 141 20.44 12.65 -0.91
CA LYS A 141 21.57 11.98 -0.22
C LYS A 141 21.88 12.56 1.17
N LYS A 142 20.86 13.14 1.83
CA LYS A 142 21.01 13.74 3.17
C LYS A 142 21.31 12.70 4.25
N LEU A 143 20.78 11.47 4.08
CA LEU A 143 21.01 10.36 5.01
C LEU A 143 22.32 9.61 4.73
N GLY A 144 22.96 9.84 3.59
CA GLY A 144 24.11 9.07 3.13
C GLY A 144 23.73 7.67 2.64
N LYS A 145 24.61 6.67 2.84
CA LYS A 145 24.29 5.26 2.56
C LYS A 145 23.26 4.76 3.57
N ILE A 146 22.17 4.18 3.12
CA ILE A 146 21.20 3.56 4.02
C ILE A 146 21.76 2.22 4.51
N TYR A 147 21.85 2.06 5.82
CA TYR A 147 22.30 0.84 6.45
C TYR A 147 21.13 -0.12 6.66
N TYR A 148 20.09 0.35 7.34
CA TYR A 148 18.88 -0.43 7.54
C TYR A 148 17.66 0.46 7.78
N THR A 149 16.50 -0.14 7.62
CA THR A 149 15.21 0.46 7.94
C THR A 149 14.38 -0.52 8.74
N PHE A 150 13.62 -0.02 9.70
CA PHE A 150 12.68 -0.86 10.44
C PHE A 150 11.41 -0.09 10.76
N GLY A 151 10.35 -0.84 11.03
CA GLY A 151 9.07 -0.25 11.39
C GLY A 151 8.05 -1.27 11.81
N HIS A 152 6.99 -0.77 12.42
CA HIS A 152 5.89 -1.56 12.93
C HIS A 152 4.58 -1.13 12.26
N TYR A 153 3.79 -2.13 11.88
CA TYR A 153 2.41 -1.92 11.46
C TYR A 153 1.52 -2.90 12.20
N MET A 154 1.08 -2.54 13.37
CA MET A 154 0.32 -3.42 14.24
C MET A 154 -0.62 -2.65 15.17
N GLY A 155 -1.57 -3.38 15.76
CA GLY A 155 -2.49 -2.81 16.73
C GLY A 155 -3.63 -3.75 17.05
N PHE A 156 -4.18 -3.60 18.23
CA PHE A 156 -5.29 -4.41 18.70
C PHE A 156 -6.57 -4.14 17.92
N LYS A 157 -6.94 -5.08 17.07
CA LYS A 157 -8.15 -5.00 16.26
C LYS A 157 -8.61 -6.37 15.77
N GLU A 158 -9.86 -6.46 15.39
CA GLU A 158 -10.44 -7.67 14.83
C GLU A 158 -9.67 -8.15 13.59
N PRO A 159 -9.21 -9.42 13.58
CA PRO A 159 -8.52 -10.00 12.46
C PRO A 159 -9.41 -10.16 11.24
N ARG A 160 -8.84 -9.99 10.05
CA ARG A 160 -9.52 -10.27 8.79
C ARG A 160 -9.67 -11.77 8.57
N THR A 161 -10.70 -12.15 7.81
CA THR A 161 -10.99 -13.54 7.46
C THR A 161 -10.50 -13.94 6.06
N ASP A 162 -9.92 -13.00 5.32
CA ASP A 162 -9.50 -13.17 3.93
C ASP A 162 -7.98 -13.10 3.73
N VAL A 163 -7.22 -12.56 4.70
CA VAL A 163 -5.75 -12.46 4.65
C VAL A 163 -5.15 -12.50 6.05
N GLY A 164 -3.89 -12.95 6.17
CA GLY A 164 -3.10 -12.92 7.39
C GLY A 164 -2.43 -11.55 7.66
N ALA A 165 -1.67 -11.50 8.76
CA ALA A 165 -0.99 -10.28 9.21
C ALA A 165 0.04 -9.77 8.18
N LEU A 166 0.71 -10.67 7.45
CA LEU A 166 1.71 -10.32 6.47
C LEU A 166 1.09 -9.51 5.32
N LEU A 167 0.07 -10.04 4.65
CA LEU A 167 -0.61 -9.36 3.55
C LEU A 167 -1.50 -8.19 4.01
N ASN A 168 -1.87 -8.14 5.29
CA ASN A 168 -2.66 -7.02 5.80
C ASN A 168 -1.80 -5.86 6.29
N PHE A 169 -0.69 -6.15 6.98
CA PHE A 169 0.12 -5.15 7.69
C PHE A 169 1.51 -4.96 7.08
N THR A 170 2.33 -6.03 7.02
CA THR A 170 3.72 -5.89 6.59
C THR A 170 3.84 -5.47 5.12
N VAL A 171 2.82 -5.77 4.31
CA VAL A 171 2.72 -5.33 2.91
C VAL A 171 2.90 -3.81 2.75
N HIS A 172 2.47 -3.02 3.72
CA HIS A 172 2.67 -1.58 3.68
C HIS A 172 4.15 -1.18 3.79
N HIS A 173 4.91 -1.83 4.69
CA HIS A 173 6.35 -1.54 4.81
C HIS A 173 7.16 -2.15 3.67
N ILE A 174 6.76 -3.31 3.13
CA ILE A 174 7.35 -3.86 1.90
C ILE A 174 7.27 -2.81 0.79
N ASP A 175 6.09 -2.20 0.59
CA ASP A 175 5.87 -1.15 -0.40
C ASP A 175 6.63 0.14 -0.08
N ILE A 176 6.64 0.58 1.18
CA ILE A 176 7.41 1.76 1.61
C ILE A 176 8.90 1.56 1.31
N TYR A 177 9.46 0.37 1.60
CA TYR A 177 10.87 0.08 1.35
C TYR A 177 11.17 0.03 -0.15
N ASP A 178 10.30 -0.60 -0.97
CA ASP A 178 10.40 -0.56 -2.44
C ASP A 178 10.42 0.89 -2.95
N TYR A 179 9.53 1.74 -2.43
CA TYR A 179 9.45 3.15 -2.84
C TYR A 179 10.66 3.98 -2.39
N LEU A 180 11.16 3.76 -1.18
CA LEU A 180 12.23 4.57 -0.62
C LEU A 180 13.61 4.13 -1.11
N LEU A 181 13.86 2.83 -1.22
CA LEU A 181 15.17 2.28 -1.58
C LEU A 181 15.34 2.10 -3.09
N GLU A 182 14.25 2.04 -3.85
CA GLU A 182 14.25 1.79 -5.31
C GLU A 182 15.07 0.55 -5.70
N GLU A 183 15.06 -0.44 -4.81
CA GLU A 183 15.81 -1.67 -4.96
C GLU A 183 14.98 -2.88 -4.54
N MET A 184 15.00 -3.93 -5.35
CA MET A 184 14.38 -5.21 -5.00
C MET A 184 15.23 -5.95 -3.96
N PRO A 185 14.61 -6.47 -2.88
CA PRO A 185 15.33 -7.34 -1.97
C PRO A 185 15.77 -8.63 -2.67
N LYS A 186 16.97 -9.10 -2.37
CA LYS A 186 17.51 -10.36 -2.90
C LYS A 186 17.10 -11.58 -2.10
N GLU A 187 16.67 -11.38 -0.85
CA GLU A 187 16.41 -12.46 0.11
C GLU A 187 15.39 -12.00 1.17
N ALA A 188 14.51 -12.91 1.56
CA ALA A 188 13.58 -12.74 2.68
C ALA A 188 13.81 -13.79 3.75
N ILE A 189 13.70 -13.36 5.02
CA ILE A 189 13.63 -14.21 6.21
C ILE A 189 12.36 -13.81 6.95
N CYS A 190 11.48 -14.76 7.23
CA CYS A 190 10.22 -14.46 7.91
C CYS A 190 9.91 -15.48 9.01
N SER A 191 9.36 -14.97 10.09
CA SER A 191 8.74 -15.76 11.15
C SER A 191 7.29 -15.34 11.29
N VAL A 192 6.39 -16.30 11.47
CA VAL A 192 4.96 -16.05 11.65
C VAL A 192 4.45 -16.75 12.91
N GLY A 193 3.41 -16.16 13.51
CA GLY A 193 2.73 -16.73 14.69
C GLY A 193 1.24 -16.92 14.42
N TYR A 194 0.68 -18.01 14.93
CA TYR A 194 -0.74 -18.38 14.87
C TYR A 194 -1.25 -18.53 16.30
N PHE A 195 -1.88 -17.50 16.85
CA PHE A 195 -2.27 -17.44 18.26
C PHE A 195 -3.78 -17.51 18.48
N LEU A 196 -4.57 -17.16 17.44
CA LEU A 196 -6.03 -17.07 17.51
C LEU A 196 -6.75 -18.30 16.93
N GLY A 197 -6.02 -19.41 16.71
CA GLY A 197 -6.59 -20.67 16.20
C GLY A 197 -7.05 -20.61 14.74
N ARG A 198 -6.52 -19.69 13.94
CA ARG A 198 -6.81 -19.55 12.51
C ARG A 198 -5.74 -20.28 11.70
N GLU A 199 -6.04 -21.44 11.17
CA GLU A 199 -5.04 -22.33 10.55
C GLU A 199 -4.35 -21.75 9.29
N ASN A 200 -5.04 -20.88 8.56
CA ASN A 200 -4.57 -20.37 7.26
C ASN A 200 -4.10 -18.91 7.27
N PHE A 201 -4.27 -18.20 8.40
CA PHE A 201 -3.98 -16.77 8.48
C PHE A 201 -3.17 -16.47 9.75
N GLU A 202 -1.93 -16.11 9.55
CA GLU A 202 -1.02 -15.73 10.63
C GLU A 202 -1.49 -14.44 11.34
N ASP A 203 -1.27 -14.40 12.66
CA ASP A 203 -1.65 -13.28 13.53
C ASP A 203 -0.50 -12.29 13.73
N LEU A 204 0.73 -12.78 13.54
CA LEU A 204 1.98 -12.03 13.60
C LEU A 204 2.86 -12.41 12.42
N ALA A 205 3.53 -11.43 11.84
CA ALA A 205 4.64 -11.64 10.91
C ALA A 205 5.81 -10.72 11.26
N VAL A 206 7.00 -11.30 11.38
CA VAL A 206 8.27 -10.58 11.51
C VAL A 206 9.10 -10.90 10.27
N LEU A 207 9.42 -9.87 9.49
CA LEU A 207 10.06 -10.01 8.19
C LEU A 207 11.37 -9.24 8.15
N VAL A 208 12.42 -9.88 7.65
CA VAL A 208 13.71 -9.28 7.32
C VAL A 208 13.95 -9.41 5.83
N LEU A 209 14.21 -8.30 5.17
CA LEU A 209 14.55 -8.19 3.75
C LEU A 209 16.01 -7.77 3.61
N ARG A 210 16.79 -8.50 2.83
CA ARG A 210 18.18 -8.17 2.52
C ARG A 210 18.31 -7.69 1.09
N TYR A 211 19.02 -6.58 0.90
CA TYR A 211 19.23 -5.93 -0.39
C TYR A 211 20.64 -6.17 -0.92
N ARG A 212 20.86 -6.01 -2.23
CA ARG A 212 22.19 -6.16 -2.85
C ARG A 212 23.13 -5.03 -2.43
N SER A 213 22.61 -3.83 -2.19
CA SER A 213 23.33 -2.68 -1.64
C SER A 213 23.97 -2.94 -0.26
N GLY A 214 23.55 -4.04 0.42
CA GLY A 214 23.90 -4.37 1.79
C GLY A 214 22.93 -3.81 2.82
N SER A 215 21.93 -3.03 2.40
CA SER A 215 20.88 -2.55 3.29
C SER A 215 19.98 -3.69 3.80
N VAL A 216 19.34 -3.48 4.94
CA VAL A 216 18.40 -4.43 5.56
C VAL A 216 17.09 -3.71 5.87
N GLY A 217 15.96 -4.31 5.47
CA GLY A 217 14.63 -3.88 5.87
C GLY A 217 14.04 -4.85 6.91
N ILE A 218 13.47 -4.32 7.98
CA ILE A 218 12.84 -5.12 9.06
C ILE A 218 11.44 -4.58 9.28
N VAL A 219 10.46 -5.48 9.35
CA VAL A 219 9.08 -5.07 9.66
C VAL A 219 8.40 -6.10 10.54
N GLU A 220 7.63 -5.60 11.48
CA GLU A 220 6.74 -6.38 12.32
C GLU A 220 5.29 -5.94 12.10
N GLY A 221 4.40 -6.91 11.87
CA GLY A 221 2.98 -6.68 11.64
C GLY A 221 2.10 -7.67 12.40
N GLY A 222 1.04 -7.19 13.04
CA GLY A 222 0.19 -8.10 13.82
C GLY A 222 -1.08 -7.44 14.37
N TRP A 223 -2.03 -8.33 14.81
CA TRP A 223 -3.35 -7.95 15.33
C TRP A 223 -3.41 -7.74 16.83
N LEU A 224 -2.45 -8.28 17.59
CA LEU A 224 -2.57 -8.50 19.03
C LEU A 224 -2.00 -7.37 19.91
N PRO A 225 -0.96 -6.63 19.51
CA PRO A 225 -0.32 -5.65 20.39
C PRO A 225 -1.28 -4.56 20.84
N PRO A 226 -1.25 -4.16 22.13
CA PRO A 226 -2.00 -3.01 22.60
C PRO A 226 -1.49 -1.74 21.91
N GLY A 227 -2.39 -0.80 21.61
CA GLY A 227 -2.05 0.42 20.91
C GLY A 227 -2.19 0.32 19.39
N ASN A 228 -1.59 1.26 18.69
CA ASN A 228 -1.69 1.38 17.23
C ASN A 228 -0.37 1.92 16.66
N TYR A 229 0.47 1.03 16.17
CA TYR A 229 1.82 1.33 15.70
C TYR A 229 1.82 1.48 14.19
N ARG A 230 2.34 2.59 13.71
CA ARG A 230 2.50 2.95 12.30
C ARG A 230 3.76 3.79 12.20
N ASP A 231 4.90 3.19 12.44
CA ASP A 231 6.17 3.90 12.51
C ASP A 231 7.16 3.43 11.46
N LEU A 232 8.15 4.26 11.23
CA LEU A 232 9.25 4.00 10.30
C LEU A 232 10.51 4.65 10.84
N THR A 233 11.59 3.89 10.89
CA THR A 233 12.94 4.39 11.16
C THR A 233 13.86 4.04 10.01
N ILE A 234 14.69 4.99 9.58
CA ILE A 234 15.74 4.79 8.57
C ILE A 234 17.04 5.22 9.16
N VAL A 235 18.01 4.32 9.16
CA VAL A 235 19.36 4.56 9.65
C VAL A 235 20.31 4.69 8.47
N GLY A 236 20.88 5.87 8.35
CA GLY A 236 21.86 6.19 7.30
C GLY A 236 23.26 6.44 7.86
N SER A 237 24.24 6.52 6.97
CA SER A 237 25.64 6.73 7.34
C SER A 237 25.96 8.17 7.78
N LYS A 238 25.07 9.13 7.49
CA LYS A 238 25.26 10.55 7.84
C LYS A 238 24.22 11.04 8.84
N LYS A 239 22.95 10.62 8.65
CA LYS A 239 21.80 11.01 9.46
C LYS A 239 20.80 9.87 9.48
N SER A 240 19.90 9.91 10.46
CA SER A 240 18.80 8.97 10.59
C SER A 240 17.46 9.69 10.66
N VAL A 241 16.38 8.98 10.36
CA VAL A 241 15.01 9.53 10.42
C VAL A 241 14.14 8.61 11.22
N THR A 242 13.29 9.19 12.08
CA THR A 242 12.13 8.50 12.68
C THR A 242 10.84 9.19 12.26
N SER A 243 9.77 8.41 12.09
CA SER A 243 8.47 8.91 11.62
C SER A 243 7.33 8.13 12.28
N ASP A 244 6.32 8.86 12.75
CA ASP A 244 4.97 8.33 12.99
C ASP A 244 4.14 8.61 11.73
N LEU A 245 3.84 7.55 10.99
CA LEU A 245 3.15 7.65 9.70
C LEU A 245 1.67 8.05 9.84
N SER A 246 1.06 7.79 11.02
CA SER A 246 -0.32 8.21 11.29
C SER A 246 -0.41 9.70 11.57
N LYS A 247 0.55 10.23 12.31
CA LYS A 247 0.66 11.67 12.62
C LYS A 247 1.38 12.45 11.54
N GLN A 248 1.99 11.75 10.57
CA GLN A 248 2.80 12.33 9.50
C GLN A 248 3.94 13.21 10.04
N THR A 249 4.58 12.77 11.12
CA THR A 249 5.74 13.45 11.69
C THR A 249 7.04 12.88 11.13
N VAL A 250 8.03 13.73 10.94
CA VAL A 250 9.38 13.34 10.50
C VAL A 250 10.39 14.04 11.39
N ILE A 251 11.19 13.25 12.10
CA ILE A 251 12.29 13.74 12.94
C ILE A 251 13.61 13.30 12.29
N LEU A 252 14.42 14.28 11.94
CA LEU A 252 15.77 14.08 11.41
C LEU A 252 16.76 14.11 12.57
N HIS A 253 17.53 13.04 12.73
CA HIS A 253 18.57 12.89 13.73
C HIS A 253 19.94 13.08 13.08
N ASP A 254 20.71 14.06 13.54
CA ASP A 254 22.09 14.33 13.08
C ASP A 254 23.07 13.53 13.93
N ILE A 255 22.98 12.20 13.79
CA ILE A 255 23.79 11.21 14.50
C ILE A 255 24.51 10.30 13.51
N TYR A 256 25.78 10.06 13.74
CA TYR A 256 26.62 9.19 12.90
C TYR A 256 27.86 8.74 13.64
N PHE A 257 28.61 7.81 13.05
CA PHE A 257 29.90 7.37 13.55
C PHE A 257 31.04 7.93 12.69
N GLU A 258 32.02 8.54 13.33
CA GLU A 258 33.31 8.86 12.73
C GLU A 258 34.29 7.71 12.99
N ARG A 259 34.94 7.26 11.93
CA ARG A 259 36.01 6.26 12.04
C ARG A 259 37.33 6.96 12.35
N ASN A 260 38.01 6.52 13.41
CA ASN A 260 39.35 6.91 13.79
C ASN A 260 40.22 5.65 13.82
N ASP A 261 40.97 5.39 12.77
CA ASP A 261 41.75 4.16 12.57
C ASP A 261 40.90 2.90 12.83
N ASP A 262 41.14 2.18 13.90
CA ASP A 262 40.42 0.97 14.29
C ASP A 262 39.29 1.22 15.29
N THR A 263 38.98 2.46 15.61
CA THR A 263 37.91 2.84 16.55
C THR A 263 36.81 3.64 15.89
N PHE A 264 35.66 3.71 16.57
CA PHE A 264 34.50 4.52 16.13
C PHE A 264 34.12 5.50 17.24
N LYS A 265 34.00 6.77 16.90
CA LYS A 265 33.47 7.81 17.77
C LYS A 265 32.01 8.08 17.39
N ALA A 266 31.08 7.92 18.35
CA ALA A 266 29.71 8.33 18.18
C ALA A 266 29.60 9.86 18.22
N ILE A 267 29.00 10.45 17.21
CA ILE A 267 28.69 11.87 17.09
C ILE A 267 27.21 12.07 17.18
N ASP A 268 26.76 12.90 18.10
CA ASP A 268 25.38 13.33 18.26
C ASP A 268 25.32 14.86 18.23
N LYS A 269 24.69 15.41 17.19
CA LYS A 269 24.45 16.85 16.99
C LYS A 269 22.98 17.22 17.24
N GLY A 270 22.21 16.30 17.83
CA GLY A 270 20.83 16.50 18.14
C GLY A 270 19.87 16.10 17.02
N SER A 271 18.61 16.51 17.19
CA SER A 271 17.54 16.20 16.25
C SER A 271 16.67 17.41 15.94
N SER A 272 15.98 17.37 14.82
CA SER A 272 15.04 18.41 14.41
C SER A 272 13.76 17.80 13.81
N THR A 273 12.62 18.32 14.19
CA THR A 273 11.33 17.97 13.55
C THR A 273 11.20 18.73 12.24
N LEU A 274 11.00 18.02 11.16
CA LEU A 274 10.82 18.62 9.84
C LEU A 274 9.34 19.01 9.63
N ALA A 275 9.13 20.15 8.99
CA ALA A 275 7.80 20.57 8.61
C ALA A 275 7.22 19.65 7.54
N VAL A 276 6.09 19.03 7.84
CA VAL A 276 5.29 18.22 6.93
C VAL A 276 3.86 18.73 6.99
N LYS A 277 3.31 19.14 5.85
CA LYS A 277 1.91 19.54 5.79
C LYS A 277 1.04 18.30 5.89
N PHE A 278 0.18 18.24 6.89
CA PHE A 278 -0.76 17.15 7.06
C PHE A 278 -1.78 17.16 5.91
N GLU A 279 -1.87 16.07 5.16
CA GLU A 279 -2.84 15.88 4.08
C GLU A 279 -3.39 14.45 4.14
N GLY A 280 -4.65 14.26 3.70
CA GLY A 280 -5.27 12.94 3.67
C GLY A 280 -4.69 12.07 2.53
N PRO A 281 -3.90 11.03 2.82
CA PRO A 281 -3.24 10.24 1.78
C PRO A 281 -4.23 9.60 0.78
N LEU A 282 -5.39 9.14 1.24
CA LEU A 282 -6.43 8.58 0.37
C LEU A 282 -6.96 9.62 -0.64
N LYS A 283 -7.12 10.89 -0.24
CA LYS A 283 -7.55 11.94 -1.16
C LYS A 283 -6.48 12.20 -2.22
N LEU A 284 -5.21 12.23 -1.83
CA LEU A 284 -4.09 12.40 -2.75
C LEU A 284 -3.98 11.21 -3.72
N GLU A 285 -4.21 10.01 -3.24
CA GLU A 285 -4.17 8.78 -4.02
C GLU A 285 -5.28 8.72 -5.07
N LEU A 286 -6.54 8.92 -4.68
CA LEU A 286 -7.67 8.94 -5.61
C LEU A 286 -7.61 10.12 -6.58
N LYS A 287 -7.07 11.28 -6.15
CA LYS A 287 -6.80 12.41 -7.06
C LYS A 287 -5.76 12.03 -8.12
N ASP A 288 -4.71 11.30 -7.73
CA ASP A 288 -3.69 10.79 -8.65
C ASP A 288 -4.29 9.81 -9.66
N PHE A 289 -5.18 8.91 -9.23
CA PHE A 289 -5.91 8.01 -10.13
C PHE A 289 -6.71 8.76 -11.18
N VAL A 290 -7.49 9.75 -10.76
CA VAL A 290 -8.25 10.62 -11.67
C VAL A 290 -7.34 11.32 -12.68
N GLU A 291 -6.20 11.82 -12.22
CA GLU A 291 -5.24 12.51 -13.09
C GLU A 291 -4.55 11.56 -14.07
N CYS A 292 -4.24 10.34 -13.64
CA CYS A 292 -3.70 9.30 -14.53
C CYS A 292 -4.69 8.94 -15.64
N ILE A 293 -5.99 8.84 -15.35
CA ILE A 293 -7.02 8.59 -16.38
C ILE A 293 -7.05 9.73 -17.39
N LYS A 294 -6.98 10.99 -16.94
CA LYS A 294 -7.05 12.18 -17.83
C LYS A 294 -5.83 12.31 -18.74
N THR A 295 -4.65 11.97 -18.23
CA THR A 295 -3.37 12.25 -18.91
C THR A 295 -2.75 11.03 -19.59
N GLY A 296 -3.22 9.83 -19.27
CA GLY A 296 -2.60 8.57 -19.72
C GLY A 296 -1.27 8.25 -19.01
N ARG A 297 -0.82 9.06 -18.02
CA ARG A 297 0.43 8.77 -17.32
C ARG A 297 0.30 7.57 -16.38
N LYS A 298 1.40 6.85 -16.20
CA LYS A 298 1.46 5.70 -15.29
C LYS A 298 1.34 6.16 -13.83
N PRO A 299 0.49 5.52 -13.00
CA PRO A 299 0.40 5.83 -11.57
C PRO A 299 1.69 5.48 -10.81
N VAL A 300 1.98 6.22 -9.74
CA VAL A 300 3.07 5.88 -8.81
C VAL A 300 2.82 4.54 -8.12
N ALA A 301 1.55 4.26 -7.76
CA ALA A 301 1.09 3.01 -7.17
C ALA A 301 0.47 2.09 -8.25
N ASN A 302 1.21 1.76 -9.30
CA ASN A 302 0.71 0.94 -10.41
C ASN A 302 0.69 -0.56 -10.09
N GLY A 303 0.02 -1.35 -10.94
CA GLY A 303 -0.13 -2.78 -10.78
C GLY A 303 1.19 -3.56 -10.72
N GLU A 304 2.25 -3.12 -11.44
CA GLU A 304 3.57 -3.78 -11.41
C GLU A 304 4.20 -3.70 -10.02
N VAL A 305 4.16 -2.51 -9.42
CA VAL A 305 4.67 -2.30 -8.05
C VAL A 305 3.91 -3.17 -7.06
N ALA A 306 2.59 -3.20 -7.16
CA ALA A 306 1.76 -4.00 -6.28
C ALA A 306 1.98 -5.51 -6.47
N ALA A 307 2.20 -5.97 -7.71
CA ALA A 307 2.53 -7.37 -7.98
C ALA A 307 3.87 -7.75 -7.34
N ARG A 308 4.91 -6.89 -7.42
CA ARG A 308 6.18 -7.10 -6.71
C ARG A 308 5.98 -7.22 -5.20
N THR A 309 5.14 -6.36 -4.62
CA THR A 309 4.85 -6.40 -3.18
C THR A 309 4.22 -7.74 -2.77
N VAL A 310 3.27 -8.28 -3.56
CA VAL A 310 2.67 -9.60 -3.34
C VAL A 310 3.71 -10.71 -3.50
N MET A 311 4.59 -10.63 -4.51
CA MET A 311 5.68 -11.60 -4.71
C MET A 311 6.61 -11.67 -3.49
N ILE A 312 7.02 -10.52 -2.97
CA ILE A 312 7.88 -10.45 -1.77
C ILE A 312 7.15 -11.08 -0.57
N ALA A 313 5.85 -10.80 -0.41
CA ALA A 313 5.04 -11.37 0.64
C ALA A 313 4.92 -12.90 0.53
N GLU A 314 4.71 -13.46 -0.67
CA GLU A 314 4.73 -14.91 -0.88
C GLU A 314 6.08 -15.55 -0.54
N LYS A 315 7.19 -14.91 -0.93
CA LYS A 315 8.54 -15.38 -0.57
C LYS A 315 8.80 -15.32 0.92
N ALA A 316 8.23 -14.34 1.61
CA ALA A 316 8.27 -14.26 3.06
C ALA A 316 7.50 -15.43 3.72
N LEU A 317 6.28 -15.74 3.25
CA LEU A 317 5.52 -16.90 3.74
C LEU A 317 6.23 -18.22 3.42
N GLU A 318 6.85 -18.33 2.24
CA GLU A 318 7.69 -19.48 1.89
C GLU A 318 8.86 -19.63 2.87
N SER A 319 9.53 -18.53 3.22
CA SER A 319 10.61 -18.52 4.22
C SER A 319 10.13 -19.01 5.59
N ALA A 320 8.98 -18.52 6.05
CA ALA A 320 8.40 -18.92 7.33
C ALA A 320 8.09 -20.42 7.35
N ARG A 321 7.49 -20.95 6.27
CA ARG A 321 7.18 -22.38 6.12
C ARG A 321 8.43 -23.25 6.10
N LEU A 322 9.47 -22.83 5.36
CA LEU A 322 10.73 -23.56 5.22
C LEU A 322 11.69 -23.35 6.40
N LYS A 323 11.38 -22.42 7.31
CA LYS A 323 12.23 -22.02 8.45
C LYS A 323 13.67 -21.66 8.05
N ARG A 324 13.82 -21.03 6.88
CA ARG A 324 15.11 -20.59 6.34
C ARG A 324 14.92 -19.38 5.45
N SER A 325 16.03 -18.71 5.09
CA SER A 325 16.00 -17.66 4.09
C SER A 325 15.58 -18.18 2.71
N VAL A 326 14.88 -17.34 1.96
CA VAL A 326 14.43 -17.60 0.59
C VAL A 326 14.93 -16.49 -0.33
N LYS A 327 15.54 -16.87 -1.45
CA LYS A 327 15.97 -15.93 -2.49
C LYS A 327 14.76 -15.36 -3.22
N ILE A 328 14.85 -14.07 -3.51
CA ILE A 328 13.88 -13.36 -4.33
C ILE A 328 14.55 -13.11 -5.68
N HIS A 329 13.95 -13.64 -6.74
CA HIS A 329 14.39 -13.44 -8.13
C HIS A 329 13.34 -12.59 -8.84
N GLU A 330 13.77 -11.59 -9.57
CA GLU A 330 12.90 -10.94 -10.55
C GLU A 330 12.51 -12.00 -11.59
N SER A 331 11.23 -12.29 -11.69
CA SER A 331 10.71 -13.07 -12.82
C SER A 331 10.93 -12.22 -14.07
N LYS A 332 11.68 -12.77 -15.03
CA LYS A 332 11.88 -12.15 -16.35
C LYS A 332 10.54 -11.96 -17.06
#